data_3796974eea38ad3f38605bab4478ed7e
#
_entry.id   3796974eea38ad3f38605bab4478ed7e
#
_cell.length_a   1.000
_cell.length_b   1.000
_cell.length_c   1.000
_cell.angle_alpha   90.00
_cell.angle_beta   90.00
_cell.angle_gamma   90.00
#
_symmetry.space_group_name_H-M   'P 1'
#
loop_
_entity.id
_entity.type
_entity.pdbx_description
1 polymer ?
#
loop_
_entity_poly.entity_id
_entity_poly.type
_entity_poly.pdbx_seq_one_letter_code
_entity_poly.pdbx_strand_id
1 'polypeptide(L)'
;MSEFLLIKKELEKAESIVILNHVNMDGDAVGSAFSLASVLSRAGKNVKVAIEDDPPEYLKGLCDDYIKESDEVFDLAVSVDCGDEMRLGKRRGIFDSAKRTVCIDHHVSNEGFADVNLIRAEASSTSEIVFEFIKYIGAN
;
A
#
# COMPACT_ATOMS: atom_id res chain seq x y z
N MET A 1 -18.77 10.92 -1.85
CA MET A 1 -17.36 11.34 -1.79
C MET A 1 -16.51 10.28 -2.50
N SER A 2 -15.61 10.69 -3.37
CA SER A 2 -14.80 9.73 -4.11
C SER A 2 -13.83 9.01 -3.18
N GLU A 3 -13.46 7.79 -3.55
CA GLU A 3 -12.48 7.00 -2.79
C GLU A 3 -11.12 7.70 -2.76
N PHE A 4 -10.73 8.37 -3.84
CA PHE A 4 -9.48 9.13 -3.88
C PHE A 4 -9.46 10.23 -2.81
N LEU A 5 -10.56 10.94 -2.65
CA LEU A 5 -10.65 11.99 -1.63
C LEU A 5 -10.62 11.39 -0.22
N LEU A 6 -11.30 10.27 0.00
CA LEU A 6 -11.28 9.59 1.30
C LEU A 6 -9.85 9.15 1.66
N ILE A 7 -9.14 8.55 0.71
CA ILE A 7 -7.76 8.10 0.94
C ILE A 7 -6.84 9.29 1.18
N LYS A 8 -7.01 10.36 0.40
CA LYS A 8 -6.21 11.58 0.59
C LYS A 8 -6.36 12.11 2.01
N LYS A 9 -7.59 12.14 2.52
CA LYS A 9 -7.85 12.61 3.89
C LYS A 9 -7.21 11.71 4.94
N GLU A 10 -7.26 10.39 4.74
CA GLU A 10 -6.59 9.46 5.66
C GLU A 10 -5.07 9.70 5.68
N LEU A 11 -4.48 9.90 4.50
CA LEU A 11 -3.05 10.18 4.39
C LEU A 11 -2.66 11.49 5.05
N GLU A 12 -3.48 12.53 4.90
CA GLU A 12 -3.22 13.83 5.50
C GLU A 12 -3.21 13.79 7.03
N LYS A 13 -4.07 12.97 7.63
CA LYS A 13 -4.15 12.83 9.09
C LYS A 13 -3.02 11.99 9.65
N ALA A 14 -2.48 11.05 8.90
CA ALA A 14 -1.50 10.11 9.39
C ALA A 14 -0.10 10.71 9.39
N GLU A 15 0.65 10.48 10.47
CA GLU A 15 2.07 10.84 10.53
C GLU A 15 2.93 9.62 10.21
N SER A 16 2.55 8.44 10.69
CA SER A 16 3.26 7.19 10.41
C SER A 16 2.41 6.29 9.54
N ILE A 17 3.01 5.82 8.44
CA ILE A 17 2.31 5.05 7.41
C ILE A 17 3.12 3.79 7.10
N VAL A 18 2.46 2.65 7.06
CA VAL A 18 3.06 1.41 6.55
C VAL A 18 2.30 0.98 5.30
N ILE A 19 3.05 0.63 4.27
CA ILE A 19 2.49 0.12 3.02
C ILE A 19 2.83 -1.37 2.93
N LEU A 20 1.84 -2.19 2.61
CA LEU A 20 2.00 -3.64 2.52
C LEU A 20 1.47 -4.12 1.18
N ASN A 21 2.13 -5.14 0.62
CA ASN A 21 1.67 -5.83 -0.58
C ASN A 21 1.51 -7.33 -0.27
N HIS A 22 1.08 -8.12 -1.26
CA HIS A 22 0.87 -9.55 -1.04
C HIS A 22 2.19 -10.31 -0.94
N VAL A 23 2.15 -11.48 -0.29
CA VAL A 23 3.27 -12.43 -0.31
C VAL A 23 3.57 -12.83 -1.75
N ASN A 24 4.81 -13.23 -2.03
CA ASN A 24 5.26 -13.58 -3.39
C ASN A 24 5.02 -12.41 -4.36
N MET A 25 5.49 -11.22 -3.97
CA MET A 25 5.25 -10.00 -4.72
C MET A 25 5.82 -10.06 -6.14
N ASP A 26 5.04 -9.53 -7.07
CA ASP A 26 5.41 -9.39 -8.47
C ASP A 26 5.72 -7.93 -8.80
N GLY A 27 5.91 -7.62 -10.08
CA GLY A 27 6.21 -6.26 -10.52
C GLY A 27 5.14 -5.25 -10.16
N ASP A 28 3.86 -5.64 -10.23
CA ASP A 28 2.75 -4.75 -9.86
C ASP A 28 2.73 -4.47 -8.36
N ALA A 29 2.95 -5.50 -7.54
CA ALA A 29 3.01 -5.34 -6.08
C ALA A 29 4.18 -4.44 -5.67
N VAL A 30 5.34 -4.61 -6.30
CA VAL A 30 6.51 -3.78 -6.03
C VAL A 30 6.29 -2.35 -6.52
N GLY A 31 5.87 -2.20 -7.77
CA GLY A 31 5.67 -0.88 -8.37
C GLY A 31 4.67 -0.04 -7.63
N SER A 32 3.51 -0.61 -7.28
CA SER A 32 2.47 0.12 -6.55
C SER A 32 2.91 0.52 -5.15
N ALA A 33 3.55 -0.40 -4.41
CA ALA A 33 3.97 -0.13 -3.03
C ALA A 33 5.09 0.91 -2.97
N PHE A 34 6.16 0.73 -3.75
CA PHE A 34 7.33 1.59 -3.63
C PHE A 34 7.15 2.96 -4.30
N SER A 35 6.32 3.06 -5.36
CA SER A 35 6.01 4.37 -5.94
C SER A 35 5.19 5.22 -4.97
N LEU A 36 4.20 4.63 -4.31
CA LEU A 36 3.39 5.34 -3.32
C LEU A 36 4.27 5.76 -2.14
N ALA A 37 5.12 4.85 -1.64
CA ALA A 37 6.02 5.14 -0.54
C ALA A 37 6.95 6.30 -0.87
N SER A 38 7.51 6.31 -2.08
CA SER A 38 8.42 7.37 -2.52
C SER A 38 7.75 8.74 -2.52
N VAL A 39 6.54 8.82 -3.05
CA VAL A 39 5.77 10.08 -3.11
C VAL A 39 5.45 10.59 -1.71
N LEU A 40 4.97 9.70 -0.83
CA LEU A 40 4.60 10.09 0.54
C LEU A 40 5.83 10.49 1.36
N SER A 41 6.93 9.79 1.17
CA SER A 41 8.19 10.12 1.86
C SER A 41 8.68 11.51 1.46
N ARG A 42 8.61 11.84 0.17
CA ARG A 42 8.98 13.18 -0.32
C ARG A 42 8.05 14.26 0.18
N ALA A 43 6.81 13.91 0.51
CA ALA A 43 5.85 14.84 1.12
C ALA A 43 6.07 15.02 2.62
N GLY A 44 7.10 14.40 3.19
CA GLY A 44 7.46 14.56 4.59
C GLY A 44 6.82 13.56 5.55
N LYS A 45 6.12 12.55 5.03
CA LYS A 45 5.52 11.51 5.88
C LYS A 45 6.56 10.45 6.28
N ASN A 46 6.38 9.89 7.47
CA ASN A 46 7.19 8.75 7.92
C ASN A 46 6.56 7.48 7.34
N VAL A 47 7.14 6.98 6.26
CA VAL A 47 6.58 5.85 5.50
C VAL A 47 7.54 4.68 5.51
N LYS A 48 6.99 3.48 5.74
CA LYS A 48 7.74 2.23 5.61
C LYS A 48 6.97 1.27 4.72
N VAL A 49 7.70 0.48 3.94
CA VAL A 49 7.11 -0.62 3.17
C VAL A 49 7.46 -1.91 3.86
N ALA A 50 6.45 -2.72 4.17
CA ALA A 50 6.64 -4.01 4.82
C ALA A 50 6.47 -5.13 3.80
N ILE A 51 7.50 -5.94 3.62
CA ILE A 51 7.47 -7.11 2.73
C ILE A 51 7.81 -8.36 3.54
N GLU A 52 7.27 -9.51 3.13
CA GLU A 52 7.50 -10.76 3.85
C GLU A 52 8.77 -11.45 3.40
N ASP A 53 8.93 -11.58 2.09
CA ASP A 53 10.07 -12.26 1.49
C ASP A 53 11.02 -11.25 0.84
N ASP A 54 12.27 -11.64 0.63
CA ASP A 54 13.21 -10.81 -0.10
C ASP A 54 12.68 -10.59 -1.53
N PRO A 55 12.88 -9.39 -2.09
CA PRO A 55 12.41 -9.13 -3.46
C PRO A 55 13.13 -10.05 -4.45
N PRO A 56 12.43 -10.43 -5.54
CA PRO A 56 13.09 -11.17 -6.61
C PRO A 56 14.32 -10.41 -7.12
N GLU A 57 15.33 -11.16 -7.56
CA GLU A 57 16.59 -10.58 -8.00
C GLU A 57 16.42 -9.44 -9.01
N TYR A 58 15.52 -9.64 -9.98
CA TYR A 58 15.28 -8.63 -11.02
C TYR A 58 14.57 -7.36 -10.52
N LEU A 59 14.05 -7.37 -9.30
CA LEU A 59 13.40 -6.21 -8.69
C LEU A 59 14.27 -5.53 -7.64
N LYS A 60 15.44 -6.09 -7.34
CA LYS A 60 16.39 -5.42 -6.44
C LYS A 60 16.78 -4.08 -7.06
N GLY A 61 17.03 -3.10 -6.24
CA GLY A 61 17.26 -1.74 -6.71
C GLY A 61 15.99 -0.90 -6.73
N LEU A 62 14.82 -1.52 -6.88
CA LEU A 62 13.54 -0.83 -6.77
C LEU A 62 12.97 -0.89 -5.35
N CYS A 63 13.41 -1.87 -4.56
CA CYS A 63 12.87 -2.13 -3.22
C CYS A 63 13.98 -2.37 -2.19
N ASP A 64 14.94 -1.44 -2.14
CA ASP A 64 16.09 -1.58 -1.23
C ASP A 64 15.79 -1.11 0.20
N ASP A 65 14.72 -0.32 0.40
CA ASP A 65 14.38 0.23 1.70
C ASP A 65 13.03 -0.33 2.16
N TYR A 66 13.08 -1.35 2.99
CA TYR A 66 11.88 -2.03 3.46
C TYR A 66 12.09 -2.64 4.84
N ILE A 67 10.98 -3.02 5.51
CA ILE A 67 11.01 -3.77 6.77
C ILE A 67 10.29 -5.10 6.57
N LYS A 68 10.61 -6.08 7.40
CA LYS A 68 9.93 -7.40 7.41
C LYS A 68 9.06 -7.57 8.64
N GLU A 69 9.42 -6.92 9.74
CA GLU A 69 8.72 -7.02 11.01
C GLU A 69 8.71 -5.66 11.70
N SER A 70 7.73 -5.42 12.53
CA SER A 70 7.67 -4.22 13.35
C SER A 70 6.69 -4.41 14.50
N ASP A 71 7.06 -3.89 15.67
CA ASP A 71 6.14 -3.78 16.83
C ASP A 71 5.48 -2.40 16.86
N GLU A 72 5.84 -1.52 15.93
CA GLU A 72 5.27 -0.18 15.85
C GLU A 72 3.79 -0.24 15.49
N VAL A 73 2.98 0.58 16.16
CA VAL A 73 1.57 0.79 15.78
C VAL A 73 1.52 2.00 14.87
N PHE A 74 1.25 1.77 13.59
CA PHE A 74 1.19 2.86 12.60
C PHE A 74 -0.15 3.58 12.67
N ASP A 75 -0.14 4.86 12.34
CA ASP A 75 -1.39 5.63 12.22
C ASP A 75 -2.25 5.09 11.08
N LEU A 76 -1.60 4.68 9.99
CA LEU A 76 -2.29 4.19 8.79
C LEU A 76 -1.54 3.04 8.17
N ALA A 77 -2.25 1.96 7.85
CA ALA A 77 -1.73 0.87 7.04
C ALA A 77 -2.44 0.86 5.69
N VAL A 78 -1.66 0.84 4.61
CA VAL A 78 -2.18 0.82 3.25
C VAL A 78 -1.77 -0.49 2.59
N SER A 79 -2.76 -1.33 2.27
CA SER A 79 -2.55 -2.55 1.50
C SER A 79 -2.68 -2.23 0.02
N VAL A 80 -1.70 -2.60 -0.79
CA VAL A 80 -1.74 -2.42 -2.23
C VAL A 80 -1.54 -3.74 -2.94
N ASP A 81 -2.32 -3.98 -3.99
CA ASP A 81 -2.23 -5.18 -4.83
C ASP A 81 -2.37 -6.49 -4.04
N CYS A 82 -3.23 -6.49 -3.03
CA CYS A 82 -3.47 -7.65 -2.16
C CYS A 82 -4.96 -7.96 -2.16
N GLY A 83 -5.33 -9.09 -2.77
CA GLY A 83 -6.73 -9.45 -3.03
C GLY A 83 -7.54 -9.84 -1.79
N ASP A 84 -6.88 -10.29 -0.73
CA ASP A 84 -7.51 -10.56 0.56
C ASP A 84 -6.46 -10.45 1.67
N GLU A 85 -6.92 -10.31 2.92
CA GLU A 85 -6.00 -10.07 4.03
C GLU A 85 -5.12 -11.29 4.38
N MET A 86 -5.51 -12.48 3.99
CA MET A 86 -4.69 -13.68 4.19
C MET A 86 -3.38 -13.60 3.42
N ARG A 87 -3.40 -12.90 2.29
CA ARG A 87 -2.22 -12.74 1.44
C ARG A 87 -1.20 -11.75 2.01
N LEU A 88 -1.51 -11.10 3.12
CA LEU A 88 -0.55 -10.31 3.86
C LEU A 88 0.43 -11.20 4.64
N GLY A 89 0.09 -12.47 4.82
CA GLY A 89 0.94 -13.44 5.48
C GLY A 89 1.23 -13.06 6.94
N LYS A 90 2.47 -13.17 7.35
CA LYS A 90 2.89 -12.88 8.73
C LYS A 90 2.75 -11.40 9.09
N ARG A 91 2.68 -10.51 8.10
CA ARG A 91 2.55 -9.05 8.32
C ARG A 91 1.12 -8.62 8.61
N ARG A 92 0.17 -9.55 8.58
CA ARG A 92 -1.23 -9.23 8.88
C ARG A 92 -1.38 -8.52 10.22
N GLY A 93 -0.57 -8.89 11.22
CA GLY A 93 -0.59 -8.24 12.53
C GLY A 93 -0.21 -6.76 12.46
N ILE A 94 0.73 -6.39 11.59
CA ILE A 94 1.10 -4.98 11.38
C ILE A 94 -0.10 -4.21 10.84
N PHE A 95 -0.78 -4.78 9.85
CA PHE A 95 -1.96 -4.18 9.23
C PHE A 95 -3.10 -4.03 10.25
N ASP A 96 -3.42 -5.10 10.96
CA ASP A 96 -4.55 -5.13 11.90
C ASP A 96 -4.34 -4.21 13.11
N SER A 97 -3.09 -3.97 13.52
CA SER A 97 -2.79 -3.13 14.67
C SER A 97 -2.80 -1.63 14.36
N ALA A 98 -2.80 -1.26 13.09
CA ALA A 98 -2.84 0.15 12.68
C ALA A 98 -4.14 0.82 13.12
N LYS A 99 -4.08 2.11 13.38
CA LYS A 99 -5.26 2.87 13.83
C LYS A 99 -6.33 2.97 12.74
N ARG A 100 -5.90 3.09 11.48
CA ARG A 100 -6.79 3.12 10.31
C ARG A 100 -6.18 2.29 9.21
N THR A 101 -7.02 1.77 8.31
CA THR A 101 -6.56 0.92 7.21
C THR A 101 -7.17 1.36 5.88
N VAL A 102 -6.37 1.21 4.81
CA VAL A 102 -6.77 1.50 3.43
C VAL A 102 -6.36 0.31 2.56
N CYS A 103 -7.21 -0.06 1.61
CA CYS A 103 -6.90 -1.10 0.62
C CYS A 103 -7.05 -0.51 -0.79
N ILE A 104 -6.00 -0.65 -1.60
CA ILE A 104 -6.02 -0.26 -3.01
C ILE A 104 -5.70 -1.49 -3.85
N ASP A 105 -6.63 -1.92 -4.70
CA ASP A 105 -6.48 -3.17 -5.45
C ASP A 105 -7.30 -3.17 -6.73
N HIS A 106 -6.97 -4.10 -7.63
CA HIS A 106 -7.72 -4.28 -8.87
C HIS A 106 -8.29 -5.70 -9.03
N HIS A 107 -8.10 -6.57 -8.06
CA HIS A 107 -8.61 -7.95 -8.15
C HIS A 107 -10.14 -7.98 -8.00
N VAL A 108 -10.83 -8.60 -8.97
CA VAL A 108 -12.30 -8.67 -8.99
C VAL A 108 -12.86 -9.40 -7.76
N SER A 109 -12.10 -10.33 -7.19
CA SER A 109 -12.52 -11.12 -6.03
C SER A 109 -12.36 -10.39 -4.69
N ASN A 110 -11.77 -9.20 -4.68
CA ASN A 110 -11.55 -8.46 -3.45
C ASN A 110 -12.87 -7.87 -2.93
N GLU A 111 -13.25 -8.25 -1.73
CA GLU A 111 -14.49 -7.80 -1.09
C GLU A 111 -14.28 -6.57 -0.19
N GLY A 112 -13.04 -6.11 -0.05
CA GLY A 112 -12.69 -4.99 0.81
C GLY A 112 -12.52 -5.42 2.26
N PHE A 113 -11.29 -5.32 2.78
CA PHE A 113 -11.00 -5.72 4.16
C PHE A 113 -10.44 -4.57 5.01
N ALA A 114 -10.47 -3.36 4.48
CA ALA A 114 -9.95 -2.16 5.15
C ALA A 114 -11.07 -1.21 5.53
N ASP A 115 -10.75 -0.17 6.30
CA ASP A 115 -11.70 0.89 6.63
C ASP A 115 -12.12 1.68 5.39
N VAL A 116 -11.18 1.91 4.48
CA VAL A 116 -11.44 2.54 3.18
C VAL A 116 -10.90 1.63 2.09
N ASN A 117 -11.73 1.31 1.12
CA ASN A 117 -11.38 0.39 0.04
C ASN A 117 -11.55 1.06 -1.32
N LEU A 118 -10.49 1.02 -2.12
CA LEU A 118 -10.49 1.48 -3.51
C LEU A 118 -10.18 0.26 -4.38
N ILE A 119 -11.21 -0.38 -4.88
CA ILE A 119 -11.10 -1.59 -5.68
C ILE A 119 -11.66 -1.32 -7.06
N ARG A 120 -10.82 -1.37 -8.07
CA ARG A 120 -11.20 -1.11 -9.47
C ARG A 120 -10.83 -2.30 -10.34
N ALA A 121 -11.77 -3.22 -10.48
CA ALA A 121 -11.54 -4.45 -11.25
C ALA A 121 -11.28 -4.17 -12.74
N GLU A 122 -11.74 -3.03 -13.26
CA GLU A 122 -11.52 -2.63 -14.64
C GLU A 122 -10.12 -2.07 -14.92
N ALA A 123 -9.37 -1.73 -13.88
CA ALA A 123 -7.99 -1.26 -14.05
C ALA A 123 -7.10 -2.41 -14.51
N SER A 124 -6.11 -2.10 -15.33
CA SER A 124 -5.17 -3.11 -15.84
C SER A 124 -4.22 -3.61 -14.75
N SER A 125 -3.99 -2.81 -13.71
CA SER A 125 -3.09 -3.14 -12.61
C SER A 125 -3.35 -2.21 -11.43
N THR A 126 -2.88 -2.59 -10.25
CA THR A 126 -2.92 -1.71 -9.08
C THR A 126 -1.98 -0.52 -9.27
N SER A 127 -0.87 -0.72 -9.96
CA SER A 127 0.06 0.38 -10.28
C SER A 127 -0.61 1.49 -11.08
N GLU A 128 -1.53 1.15 -11.99
CA GLU A 128 -2.30 2.14 -12.74
C GLU A 128 -3.16 2.99 -11.79
N ILE A 129 -3.83 2.35 -10.83
CA ILE A 129 -4.66 3.06 -9.84
C ILE A 129 -3.81 3.98 -9.00
N VAL A 130 -2.67 3.48 -8.51
CA VAL A 130 -1.74 4.26 -7.69
C VAL A 130 -1.20 5.45 -8.47
N PHE A 131 -0.85 5.26 -9.75
CA PHE A 131 -0.38 6.35 -10.60
C PHE A 131 -1.44 7.45 -10.73
N GLU A 132 -2.68 7.08 -10.99
CA GLU A 132 -3.78 8.05 -11.08
C GLU A 132 -4.01 8.76 -9.75
N PHE A 133 -3.90 8.03 -8.64
CA PHE A 133 -4.03 8.63 -7.31
C PHE A 133 -2.92 9.64 -7.04
N ILE A 134 -1.68 9.30 -7.40
CA ILE A 134 -0.53 10.21 -7.25
C ILE A 134 -0.78 11.51 -8.02
N LYS A 135 -1.30 11.42 -9.24
CA LYS A 135 -1.66 12.60 -10.03
C LYS A 135 -2.77 13.40 -9.35
N TYR A 136 -3.75 12.71 -8.79
CA TYR A 136 -4.88 13.34 -8.11
C TYR A 136 -4.42 14.20 -6.92
N ILE A 137 -3.48 13.72 -6.13
CA ILE A 137 -2.98 14.48 -4.97
C ILE A 137 -1.97 15.57 -5.35
N GLY A 138 -1.66 15.71 -6.65
CA GLY A 138 -0.78 16.76 -7.15
C GLY A 138 0.70 16.50 -6.95
N ALA A 139 1.10 15.27 -6.70
CA ALA A 139 2.51 14.91 -6.55
C ALA A 139 3.14 14.64 -7.92
N ASN A 140 4.38 15.05 -8.09
CA ASN A 140 5.15 14.82 -9.31
C ASN A 140 6.28 13.82 -9.08
#